data_7eebba4dde527358ec729ee8d3ac6fab
#
_entry.id   7eebba4dde527358ec729ee8d3ac6fab
#
_cell.length_a   1.000
_cell.length_b   1.000
_cell.length_c   1.000
_cell.angle_alpha   90.00
_cell.angle_beta   90.00
_cell.angle_gamma   90.00
#
_symmetry.space_group_name_H-M   'P 1'
#
loop_
_entity.id
_entity.type
_entity.pdbx_description
1 polymer ?
#
loop_
_entity_poly.entity_id
_entity_poly.type
_entity_poly.pdbx_seq_one_letter_code
_entity_poly.pdbx_strand_id
1 'polypeptide(L)'
;MAQRRTKIIATLGPACLGKTLPHLLQAGVDVVRLNFSHATPEEHARRLQEVRRLAADLGRPLAALQDLAGPKIRIGEFPDGQITLERGQRFTLTAVCGVGQKDCVSVAYPEIVADSPVGSHLLLADGNIELKVEDKTGHTLTCRVITGGVLRSHAGINFPHHTLSIPALTDKDKEDLRFGVEMGVDFIALSYVRSAADVLEARRLLDTLGADIPLIAKVEKHEAVENLGEILAAADGLMVARGDLGLELPLERVPIIQKQVIAAANRAGKPVITATQMLLSMVDHSRPSRAEVTDVANAILDGTDAVMLSEETAAGKFPVEAVRYLDRISRAIEAHFPHAPWLRERAQVSRRDISDAISYAAAVMAQNLQAAAILTSTDFGTTARLISRFRPQAPIIAVTPRRETWRRLALTWGVFPLMARDLTDTDQMFQVVKEEALKAGWLKPGDKVVITAGTPLGQRGTTNLLKADVV
;
A
#
# COMPACT_ATOMS: atom_id res chain seq x y z
N MET A 1 21.96 -5.23 15.81
CA MET A 1 21.06 -4.06 15.71
C MET A 1 19.62 -4.56 15.58
N ALA A 2 18.65 -3.96 16.28
CA ALA A 2 17.25 -4.33 16.16
C ALA A 2 16.82 -4.18 14.69
N GLN A 3 16.10 -5.17 14.15
CA GLN A 3 15.58 -5.10 12.78
C GLN A 3 14.36 -4.18 12.73
N ARG A 4 14.22 -3.40 11.65
CA ARG A 4 13.08 -2.52 11.39
C ARG A 4 11.78 -3.33 11.28
N ARG A 5 10.72 -2.83 11.88
CA ARG A 5 9.38 -3.47 11.91
C ARG A 5 8.44 -2.92 10.84
N THR A 6 8.41 -1.60 10.66
CA THR A 6 7.66 -0.93 9.58
C THR A 6 8.25 -1.33 8.24
N LYS A 7 7.43 -1.74 7.29
CA LYS A 7 7.88 -2.22 5.99
C LYS A 7 8.10 -1.07 5.01
N ILE A 8 9.01 -1.26 4.05
CA ILE A 8 9.31 -0.27 3.01
C ILE A 8 8.88 -0.84 1.66
N ILE A 9 8.07 -0.07 0.95
CA ILE A 9 7.66 -0.34 -0.43
C ILE A 9 8.40 0.63 -1.33
N ALA A 10 9.06 0.12 -2.37
CA ALA A 10 9.73 0.94 -3.39
C ALA A 10 9.11 0.71 -4.76
N THR A 11 8.75 1.80 -5.45
CA THR A 11 8.26 1.73 -6.83
C THR A 11 9.43 1.54 -7.79
N LEU A 12 9.31 0.52 -8.65
CA LEU A 12 10.31 0.26 -9.68
C LEU A 12 10.08 1.12 -10.91
N GLY A 13 11.11 1.89 -11.27
CA GLY A 13 11.13 2.74 -12.44
C GLY A 13 12.57 2.93 -12.96
N PRO A 14 12.77 3.74 -13.99
CA PRO A 14 14.08 3.88 -14.67
C PRO A 14 15.26 4.15 -13.74
N ALA A 15 15.04 4.93 -12.64
CA ALA A 15 16.10 5.35 -11.73
C ALA A 15 16.67 4.20 -10.88
N CYS A 16 15.90 3.15 -10.64
CA CYS A 16 16.29 2.07 -9.73
C CYS A 16 16.56 0.73 -10.43
N LEU A 17 16.59 0.68 -11.76
CA LEU A 17 16.85 -0.55 -12.52
C LEU A 17 18.35 -0.80 -12.76
N GLY A 18 18.67 -1.95 -13.33
CA GLY A 18 20.03 -2.35 -13.68
C GLY A 18 20.94 -2.41 -12.46
N LYS A 19 22.09 -1.74 -12.51
CA LYS A 19 23.11 -1.76 -11.43
C LYS A 19 22.61 -1.19 -10.10
N THR A 20 21.57 -0.38 -10.09
CA THR A 20 20.99 0.24 -8.89
C THR A 20 20.09 -0.71 -8.12
N LEU A 21 19.41 -1.63 -8.80
CA LEU A 21 18.41 -2.51 -8.19
C LEU A 21 18.98 -3.39 -7.05
N PRO A 22 20.13 -4.06 -7.17
CA PRO A 22 20.68 -4.82 -6.05
C PRO A 22 20.95 -3.95 -4.81
N HIS A 23 21.46 -2.74 -4.99
CA HIS A 23 21.73 -1.81 -3.89
C HIS A 23 20.45 -1.29 -3.24
N LEU A 24 19.38 -1.05 -4.05
CA LEU A 24 18.07 -0.66 -3.56
C LEU A 24 17.48 -1.76 -2.65
N LEU A 25 17.51 -3.01 -3.12
CA LEU A 25 17.01 -4.15 -2.34
C LEU A 25 17.81 -4.37 -1.06
N GLN A 26 19.14 -4.27 -1.13
CA GLN A 26 20.03 -4.36 0.03
C GLN A 26 19.80 -3.23 1.05
N ALA A 27 19.38 -2.03 0.60
CA ALA A 27 19.06 -0.91 1.47
C ALA A 27 17.86 -1.16 2.39
N GLY A 28 17.07 -2.21 2.13
CA GLY A 28 16.03 -2.67 3.06
C GLY A 28 14.60 -2.64 2.51
N VAL A 29 14.42 -2.70 1.19
CA VAL A 29 13.08 -2.84 0.56
C VAL A 29 12.48 -4.19 0.95
N ASP A 30 11.21 -4.19 1.34
CA ASP A 30 10.42 -5.39 1.68
C ASP A 30 9.44 -5.75 0.56
N VAL A 31 8.91 -4.74 -0.14
CA VAL A 31 7.94 -4.90 -1.23
C VAL A 31 8.35 -4.02 -2.41
N VAL A 32 8.32 -4.56 -3.61
CA VAL A 32 8.44 -3.77 -4.84
C VAL A 32 7.07 -3.46 -5.40
N ARG A 33 6.84 -2.20 -5.79
CA ARG A 33 5.61 -1.78 -6.47
C ARG A 33 5.84 -1.67 -7.97
N LEU A 34 4.97 -2.31 -8.73
CA LEU A 34 4.87 -2.24 -10.19
C LEU A 34 3.68 -1.35 -10.54
N ASN A 35 3.94 -0.12 -10.99
CA ASN A 35 2.90 0.86 -11.32
C ASN A 35 2.42 0.68 -12.76
N PHE A 36 1.27 0.08 -12.97
CA PHE A 36 0.69 -0.23 -14.29
C PHE A 36 0.11 0.99 -15.03
N SER A 37 0.20 2.18 -14.43
CA SER A 37 -0.02 3.44 -15.16
C SER A 37 1.15 3.78 -16.10
N HIS A 38 2.30 3.11 -15.95
CA HIS A 38 3.55 3.35 -16.69
C HIS A 38 4.19 2.02 -17.06
N ALA A 39 4.98 2.02 -18.14
CA ALA A 39 5.63 0.86 -18.73
C ALA A 39 4.64 -0.18 -19.31
N THR A 40 5.17 -1.18 -20.00
CA THR A 40 4.36 -2.25 -20.57
C THR A 40 4.29 -3.45 -19.61
N PRO A 41 3.27 -4.33 -19.75
CA PRO A 41 3.20 -5.56 -18.98
C PRO A 41 4.49 -6.41 -19.06
N GLU A 42 5.09 -6.53 -20.25
CA GLU A 42 6.32 -7.31 -20.48
C GLU A 42 7.53 -6.69 -19.79
N GLU A 43 7.60 -5.37 -19.69
CA GLU A 43 8.63 -4.70 -18.90
C GLU A 43 8.48 -4.98 -17.42
N HIS A 44 7.24 -4.97 -16.90
CA HIS A 44 6.95 -5.33 -15.52
C HIS A 44 7.31 -6.79 -15.23
N ALA A 45 7.01 -7.72 -16.16
CA ALA A 45 7.40 -9.12 -16.03
C ALA A 45 8.92 -9.28 -15.91
N ARG A 46 9.70 -8.62 -16.79
CA ARG A 46 11.17 -8.65 -16.74
C ARG A 46 11.71 -8.10 -15.42
N ARG A 47 11.16 -6.97 -14.94
CA ARG A 47 11.54 -6.36 -13.65
C ARG A 47 11.27 -7.33 -12.50
N LEU A 48 10.09 -7.96 -12.49
CA LEU A 48 9.73 -8.91 -11.45
C LEU A 48 10.63 -10.16 -11.46
N GLN A 49 10.97 -10.69 -12.62
CA GLN A 49 11.91 -11.82 -12.73
C GLN A 49 13.29 -11.46 -12.15
N GLU A 50 13.82 -10.28 -12.45
CA GLU A 50 15.09 -9.80 -11.89
C GLU A 50 15.01 -9.67 -10.35
N VAL A 51 13.92 -9.07 -9.84
CA VAL A 51 13.68 -8.97 -8.39
C VAL A 51 13.63 -10.35 -7.73
N ARG A 52 12.93 -11.33 -8.34
CA ARG A 52 12.84 -12.69 -7.79
C ARG A 52 14.19 -13.39 -7.72
N ARG A 53 15.02 -13.21 -8.76
CA ARG A 53 16.39 -13.73 -8.78
C ARG A 53 17.25 -13.11 -7.67
N LEU A 54 17.26 -11.78 -7.57
CA LEU A 54 18.01 -11.06 -6.53
C LEU A 54 17.52 -11.38 -5.12
N ALA A 55 16.20 -11.57 -4.94
CA ALA A 55 15.63 -11.98 -3.66
C ALA A 55 16.12 -13.36 -3.21
N ALA A 56 16.26 -14.29 -4.17
CA ALA A 56 16.83 -15.62 -3.90
C ALA A 56 18.29 -15.53 -3.48
N ASP A 57 19.10 -14.71 -4.17
CA ASP A 57 20.51 -14.48 -3.84
C ASP A 57 20.68 -13.84 -2.44
N LEU A 58 19.73 -12.97 -2.04
CA LEU A 58 19.72 -12.32 -0.73
C LEU A 58 19.15 -13.21 0.39
N GLY A 59 18.51 -14.33 0.07
CA GLY A 59 17.83 -15.20 1.03
C GLY A 59 16.69 -14.50 1.80
N ARG A 60 16.06 -13.47 1.19
CA ARG A 60 15.04 -12.63 1.85
C ARG A 60 13.70 -12.67 1.12
N PRO A 61 12.56 -12.62 1.87
CA PRO A 61 11.27 -12.41 1.25
C PRO A 61 11.20 -11.01 0.63
N LEU A 62 10.85 -10.95 -0.63
CA LEU A 62 10.49 -9.73 -1.33
C LEU A 62 9.14 -9.95 -1.99
N ALA A 63 8.13 -9.20 -1.56
CA ALA A 63 6.82 -9.24 -2.18
C ALA A 63 6.75 -8.29 -3.38
N ALA A 64 5.82 -8.57 -4.30
CA ALA A 64 5.51 -7.71 -5.44
C ALA A 64 4.06 -7.24 -5.34
N LEU A 65 3.86 -5.93 -5.40
CA LEU A 65 2.58 -5.26 -5.43
C LEU A 65 2.33 -4.73 -6.85
N GLN A 66 1.36 -5.29 -7.55
CA GLN A 66 0.82 -4.71 -8.78
C GLN A 66 -0.12 -3.57 -8.39
N ASP A 67 0.10 -2.37 -8.92
CA ASP A 67 -0.77 -1.21 -8.69
C ASP A 67 -1.46 -0.87 -10.00
N LEU A 68 -2.78 -1.17 -10.08
CA LEU A 68 -3.61 -0.96 -11.25
C LEU A 68 -3.85 0.54 -11.46
N ALA A 69 -3.95 0.95 -12.73
CA ALA A 69 -4.05 2.36 -13.09
C ALA A 69 -5.37 3.00 -12.64
N GLY A 70 -6.47 2.25 -12.74
CA GLY A 70 -7.81 2.78 -12.56
C GLY A 70 -8.22 3.78 -13.64
N PRO A 71 -9.40 4.38 -13.51
CA PRO A 71 -9.96 5.30 -14.51
C PRO A 71 -9.38 6.72 -14.38
N LYS A 72 -8.07 6.87 -14.52
CA LYS A 72 -7.45 8.19 -14.48
C LYS A 72 -7.82 9.00 -15.73
N ILE A 73 -8.68 10.00 -15.54
CA ILE A 73 -9.12 10.88 -16.63
C ILE A 73 -8.00 11.87 -16.93
N ARG A 74 -7.71 12.07 -18.22
CA ARG A 74 -6.68 12.97 -18.72
C ARG A 74 -7.22 13.87 -19.81
N ILE A 75 -6.67 15.07 -19.92
CA ILE A 75 -6.86 15.94 -21.07
C ILE A 75 -6.06 15.43 -22.26
N GLY A 76 -6.44 15.87 -23.46
CA GLY A 76 -5.72 15.61 -24.70
C GLY A 76 -4.38 16.34 -24.80
N GLU A 77 -3.87 16.41 -26.03
CA GLU A 77 -2.57 17.02 -26.32
C GLU A 77 -2.69 18.43 -26.84
N PHE A 78 -1.65 19.23 -26.66
CA PHE A 78 -1.45 20.54 -27.26
C PHE A 78 -0.34 20.49 -28.32
N PRO A 79 -0.38 21.33 -29.39
CA PRO A 79 0.62 21.31 -30.45
C PRO A 79 2.06 21.49 -29.94
N ASP A 80 2.26 22.39 -28.97
CA ASP A 80 3.56 22.68 -28.37
C ASP A 80 3.80 21.92 -27.05
N GLY A 81 3.00 20.87 -26.80
CA GLY A 81 3.08 20.05 -25.59
C GLY A 81 2.51 20.71 -24.33
N GLN A 82 2.26 22.01 -24.33
CA GLN A 82 1.71 22.77 -23.19
C GLN A 82 1.12 24.13 -23.59
N ILE A 83 0.25 24.64 -22.71
CA ILE A 83 -0.24 26.03 -22.77
C ILE A 83 -0.14 26.67 -21.39
N THR A 84 -0.26 28.00 -21.34
CA THR A 84 -0.42 28.73 -20.08
C THR A 84 -1.86 29.24 -19.97
N LEU A 85 -2.53 28.91 -18.86
CA LEU A 85 -3.85 29.43 -18.52
C LEU A 85 -3.72 30.61 -17.57
N GLU A 86 -4.45 31.68 -17.85
CA GLU A 86 -4.48 32.88 -17.02
C GLU A 86 -5.74 32.95 -16.16
N ARG A 87 -5.64 33.45 -14.94
CA ARG A 87 -6.79 33.63 -14.04
C ARG A 87 -7.85 34.49 -14.70
N GLY A 88 -9.12 34.06 -14.64
CA GLY A 88 -10.26 34.74 -15.25
C GLY A 88 -10.50 34.41 -16.72
N GLN A 89 -9.58 33.69 -17.39
CA GLN A 89 -9.75 33.20 -18.75
C GLN A 89 -10.91 32.22 -18.82
N ARG A 90 -11.64 32.19 -19.94
CA ARG A 90 -12.52 31.08 -20.28
C ARG A 90 -11.72 29.96 -20.90
N PHE A 91 -12.02 28.73 -20.50
CA PHE A 91 -11.38 27.52 -21.03
C PHE A 91 -12.41 26.41 -21.19
N THR A 92 -12.37 25.75 -22.32
CA THR A 92 -13.36 24.75 -22.69
C THR A 92 -12.79 23.33 -22.63
N LEU A 93 -13.50 22.45 -21.93
CA LEU A 93 -13.24 21.01 -21.92
C LEU A 93 -14.33 20.32 -22.77
N THR A 94 -13.93 19.45 -23.71
CA THR A 94 -14.88 18.82 -24.62
C THR A 94 -14.49 17.41 -24.97
N ALA A 95 -15.46 16.54 -25.24
CA ALA A 95 -15.21 15.18 -25.70
C ALA A 95 -14.87 15.08 -27.22
N VAL A 96 -15.05 16.16 -27.97
CA VAL A 96 -14.98 16.14 -29.46
C VAL A 96 -13.90 17.09 -30.05
N CYS A 97 -13.07 17.72 -29.24
CA CYS A 97 -11.95 18.53 -29.74
C CYS A 97 -10.82 17.60 -30.22
N GLY A 98 -10.21 17.93 -31.36
CA GLY A 98 -8.98 17.29 -31.81
C GLY A 98 -7.78 17.72 -30.95
N VAL A 99 -6.72 18.22 -31.59
CA VAL A 99 -5.58 18.81 -30.88
C VAL A 99 -6.02 20.07 -30.15
N GLY A 100 -5.60 20.22 -28.90
CA GLY A 100 -6.00 21.32 -28.03
C GLY A 100 -5.50 22.67 -28.52
N GLN A 101 -6.18 23.75 -28.11
CA GLN A 101 -5.88 25.15 -28.45
C GLN A 101 -5.75 26.00 -27.17
N LYS A 102 -5.51 27.30 -27.30
CA LYS A 102 -5.39 28.24 -26.18
C LYS A 102 -6.62 28.28 -25.26
N ASP A 103 -7.80 27.97 -25.79
CA ASP A 103 -9.10 28.12 -25.13
C ASP A 103 -9.89 26.79 -25.03
N CYS A 104 -9.36 25.70 -25.57
CA CYS A 104 -10.01 24.38 -25.45
C CYS A 104 -9.04 23.20 -25.49
N VAL A 105 -9.48 22.09 -24.92
CA VAL A 105 -8.81 20.79 -24.99
C VAL A 105 -9.81 19.64 -24.89
N SER A 106 -9.49 18.54 -25.52
CA SER A 106 -10.27 17.30 -25.40
C SER A 106 -10.06 16.64 -24.01
N VAL A 107 -11.06 15.86 -23.59
CA VAL A 107 -11.00 15.02 -22.38
C VAL A 107 -11.40 13.61 -22.79
N ALA A 108 -10.60 12.63 -22.40
CA ALA A 108 -10.83 11.20 -22.70
C ALA A 108 -11.95 10.59 -21.82
N TYR A 109 -13.02 11.32 -21.60
CA TYR A 109 -14.18 10.91 -20.82
C TYR A 109 -15.44 11.61 -21.34
N PRO A 110 -16.23 10.94 -22.21
CA PRO A 110 -17.40 11.55 -22.83
C PRO A 110 -18.47 12.01 -21.83
N GLU A 111 -18.64 11.28 -20.73
CA GLU A 111 -19.61 11.55 -19.68
C GLU A 111 -19.24 12.74 -18.79
N ILE A 112 -18.09 13.37 -19.00
CA ILE A 112 -17.61 14.52 -18.21
C ILE A 112 -18.68 15.65 -18.10
N VAL A 113 -19.43 15.86 -19.17
CA VAL A 113 -20.47 16.92 -19.21
C VAL A 113 -21.67 16.54 -18.33
N ALA A 114 -22.05 15.26 -18.33
CA ALA A 114 -23.14 14.75 -17.51
C ALA A 114 -22.76 14.81 -16.03
N ASP A 115 -21.56 14.35 -15.69
CA ASP A 115 -21.07 14.18 -14.32
C ASP A 115 -20.56 15.46 -13.69
N SER A 116 -20.46 16.58 -14.46
CA SER A 116 -19.97 17.87 -13.94
C SER A 116 -21.11 18.92 -13.90
N PRO A 117 -21.79 19.12 -12.77
CA PRO A 117 -22.78 20.19 -12.62
C PRO A 117 -22.17 21.59 -12.81
N VAL A 118 -23.00 22.56 -13.26
CA VAL A 118 -22.61 23.97 -13.27
C VAL A 118 -22.29 24.41 -11.84
N GLY A 119 -21.19 25.14 -11.67
CA GLY A 119 -20.66 25.56 -10.38
C GLY A 119 -19.61 24.62 -9.81
N SER A 120 -19.41 23.42 -10.36
CA SER A 120 -18.38 22.48 -9.94
C SER A 120 -16.97 23.04 -10.12
N HIS A 121 -16.07 22.63 -9.26
CA HIS A 121 -14.64 22.91 -9.36
C HIS A 121 -13.92 21.67 -9.92
N LEU A 122 -13.04 21.89 -10.88
CA LEU A 122 -12.21 20.86 -11.52
C LEU A 122 -10.75 21.20 -11.25
N LEU A 123 -9.96 20.20 -10.88
CA LEU A 123 -8.53 20.36 -10.62
C LEU A 123 -7.71 19.69 -11.72
N LEU A 124 -6.76 20.40 -12.31
CA LEU A 124 -5.83 19.89 -13.33
C LEU A 124 -4.39 19.99 -12.83
N ALA A 125 -3.49 19.20 -13.46
CA ALA A 125 -2.07 19.22 -13.16
C ALA A 125 -1.78 19.05 -11.65
N ASP A 126 -2.38 18.00 -11.05
CA ASP A 126 -2.27 17.66 -9.63
C ASP A 126 -2.64 18.83 -8.70
N GLY A 127 -3.73 19.53 -9.05
CA GLY A 127 -4.31 20.63 -8.25
C GLY A 127 -3.65 22.00 -8.44
N ASN A 128 -2.62 22.10 -9.30
CA ASN A 128 -1.94 23.37 -9.57
C ASN A 128 -2.80 24.35 -10.38
N ILE A 129 -3.80 23.85 -11.11
CA ILE A 129 -4.74 24.62 -11.91
C ILE A 129 -6.15 24.29 -11.45
N GLU A 130 -6.97 25.32 -11.23
CA GLU A 130 -8.35 25.19 -10.82
C GLU A 130 -9.27 25.86 -11.83
N LEU A 131 -10.28 25.10 -12.27
CA LEU A 131 -11.35 25.58 -13.16
C LEU A 131 -12.69 25.51 -12.42
N LYS A 132 -13.58 26.47 -12.69
CA LYS A 132 -14.98 26.42 -12.26
C LYS A 132 -15.89 26.30 -13.47
N VAL A 133 -16.77 25.32 -13.48
CA VAL A 133 -17.76 25.13 -14.56
C VAL A 133 -18.79 26.27 -14.52
N GLU A 134 -18.88 27.05 -15.62
CA GLU A 134 -19.85 28.14 -15.77
C GLU A 134 -21.07 27.73 -16.57
N ASP A 135 -20.86 26.89 -17.59
CA ASP A 135 -21.93 26.42 -18.48
C ASP A 135 -21.60 25.04 -19.05
N LYS A 136 -22.64 24.31 -19.48
CA LYS A 136 -22.48 23.03 -20.17
C LYS A 136 -23.48 22.88 -21.32
N THR A 137 -22.98 22.48 -22.47
CA THR A 137 -23.80 22.32 -23.69
C THR A 137 -23.33 21.10 -24.47
N GLY A 138 -24.26 20.19 -24.78
CA GLY A 138 -23.94 18.99 -25.57
C GLY A 138 -22.76 18.20 -24.98
N HIS A 139 -21.61 18.24 -25.64
CA HIS A 139 -20.38 17.54 -25.25
C HIS A 139 -19.29 18.46 -24.69
N THR A 140 -19.68 19.65 -24.21
CA THR A 140 -18.75 20.75 -23.87
C THR A 140 -19.03 21.30 -22.48
N LEU A 141 -17.97 21.50 -21.70
CA LEU A 141 -17.97 22.27 -20.46
C LEU A 141 -17.24 23.59 -20.69
N THR A 142 -17.92 24.70 -20.47
CA THR A 142 -17.29 26.04 -20.45
C THR A 142 -16.90 26.37 -19.02
N CYS A 143 -15.61 26.56 -18.78
CA CYS A 143 -15.06 26.78 -17.46
C CYS A 143 -14.41 28.17 -17.35
N ARG A 144 -14.38 28.72 -16.13
CA ARG A 144 -13.57 29.88 -15.72
C ARG A 144 -12.32 29.39 -15.02
N VAL A 145 -11.17 29.90 -15.42
CA VAL A 145 -9.91 29.65 -14.73
C VAL A 145 -9.89 30.41 -13.40
N ILE A 146 -9.88 29.72 -12.28
CA ILE A 146 -9.80 30.28 -10.93
C ILE A 146 -8.33 30.45 -10.54
N THR A 147 -7.54 29.41 -10.72
CA THR A 147 -6.09 29.41 -10.53
C THR A 147 -5.43 29.01 -11.85
N GLY A 148 -4.63 29.90 -12.41
CA GLY A 148 -3.92 29.69 -13.68
C GLY A 148 -2.55 29.04 -13.47
N GLY A 149 -1.94 28.60 -14.59
CA GLY A 149 -0.63 27.97 -14.60
C GLY A 149 -0.30 27.30 -15.91
N VAL A 150 0.84 26.61 -15.96
CA VAL A 150 1.26 25.83 -17.14
C VAL A 150 0.52 24.49 -17.17
N LEU A 151 -0.30 24.29 -18.20
CA LEU A 151 -1.05 23.05 -18.45
C LEU A 151 -0.35 22.26 -19.55
N ARG A 152 0.15 21.09 -19.19
CA ARG A 152 0.84 20.18 -20.13
C ARG A 152 -0.16 19.21 -20.77
N SER A 153 0.17 18.73 -21.97
CA SER A 153 -0.53 17.63 -22.62
C SER A 153 -0.67 16.43 -21.69
N HIS A 154 -1.81 15.76 -21.77
CA HIS A 154 -2.13 14.56 -21.00
C HIS A 154 -2.15 14.75 -19.47
N ALA A 155 -2.26 15.99 -18.98
CA ALA A 155 -2.41 16.27 -17.56
C ALA A 155 -3.67 15.60 -17.00
N GLY A 156 -3.59 15.12 -15.75
CA GLY A 156 -4.73 14.55 -15.03
C GLY A 156 -5.78 15.62 -14.73
N ILE A 157 -7.04 15.21 -14.70
CA ILE A 157 -8.17 16.02 -14.25
C ILE A 157 -8.89 15.30 -13.12
N ASN A 158 -9.15 16.02 -12.03
CA ASN A 158 -9.87 15.54 -10.85
C ASN A 158 -11.16 16.31 -10.64
N PHE A 159 -12.14 15.67 -10.03
CA PHE A 159 -13.50 16.14 -9.84
C PHE A 159 -13.85 16.12 -8.34
N PRO A 160 -13.34 17.06 -7.53
CA PRO A 160 -13.59 17.08 -6.09
C PRO A 160 -15.08 17.01 -5.76
N HIS A 161 -15.45 16.16 -4.82
CA HIS A 161 -16.83 15.97 -4.34
C HIS A 161 -17.84 15.48 -5.39
N HIS A 162 -17.41 14.98 -6.55
CA HIS A 162 -18.29 14.42 -7.57
C HIS A 162 -18.00 12.96 -7.83
N THR A 163 -19.06 12.15 -7.79
CA THR A 163 -19.01 10.73 -8.18
C THR A 163 -19.15 10.64 -9.69
N LEU A 164 -18.16 10.02 -10.33
CA LEU A 164 -18.16 9.81 -11.77
C LEU A 164 -18.83 8.47 -12.12
N SER A 165 -19.50 8.42 -13.28
CA SER A 165 -20.18 7.21 -13.78
C SER A 165 -19.22 6.13 -14.26
N ILE A 166 -17.92 6.43 -14.40
CA ILE A 166 -16.88 5.51 -14.86
C ILE A 166 -16.62 4.39 -13.84
N PRO A 167 -16.52 3.11 -14.25
CA PRO A 167 -16.21 2.01 -13.34
C PRO A 167 -14.79 2.16 -12.75
N ALA A 168 -14.60 1.75 -11.50
CA ALA A 168 -13.30 1.77 -10.84
C ALA A 168 -12.30 0.79 -11.49
N LEU A 169 -12.79 -0.36 -11.98
CA LEU A 169 -11.99 -1.36 -12.68
C LEU A 169 -12.26 -1.24 -14.20
N THR A 170 -11.33 -0.61 -14.91
CA THR A 170 -11.40 -0.46 -16.38
C THR A 170 -11.13 -1.78 -17.10
N ASP A 171 -11.44 -1.87 -18.40
CA ASP A 171 -11.13 -3.08 -19.19
C ASP A 171 -9.61 -3.31 -19.26
N LYS A 172 -8.81 -2.24 -19.35
CA LYS A 172 -7.36 -2.32 -19.24
C LYS A 172 -6.93 -2.89 -17.89
N ASP A 173 -7.53 -2.44 -16.79
CA ASP A 173 -7.20 -2.98 -15.46
C ASP A 173 -7.54 -4.47 -15.35
N LYS A 174 -8.60 -4.92 -16.00
CA LYS A 174 -8.97 -6.36 -16.06
C LYS A 174 -7.94 -7.18 -16.83
N GLU A 175 -7.39 -6.63 -17.93
CA GLU A 175 -6.30 -7.26 -18.68
C GLU A 175 -5.00 -7.27 -17.85
N ASP A 176 -4.64 -6.13 -17.26
CA ASP A 176 -3.47 -5.99 -16.40
C ASP A 176 -3.54 -6.93 -15.18
N LEU A 177 -4.73 -7.09 -14.59
CA LEU A 177 -4.95 -8.01 -13.46
C LEU A 177 -4.69 -9.47 -13.89
N ARG A 178 -5.21 -9.90 -15.06
CA ARG A 178 -4.92 -11.25 -15.60
C ARG A 178 -3.43 -11.46 -15.77
N PHE A 179 -2.75 -10.47 -16.35
CA PHE A 179 -1.30 -10.52 -16.54
C PHE A 179 -0.55 -10.55 -15.20
N GLY A 180 -1.03 -9.82 -14.19
CA GLY A 180 -0.49 -9.88 -12.83
C GLY A 180 -0.59 -11.26 -12.20
N VAL A 181 -1.69 -11.98 -12.42
CA VAL A 181 -1.86 -13.37 -12.00
C VAL A 181 -0.81 -14.28 -12.68
N GLU A 182 -0.65 -14.15 -13.99
CA GLU A 182 0.34 -14.90 -14.77
C GLU A 182 1.78 -14.64 -14.30
N MET A 183 2.12 -13.39 -14.01
CA MET A 183 3.43 -13.00 -13.46
C MET A 183 3.67 -13.53 -12.03
N GLY A 184 2.64 -13.93 -11.30
CA GLY A 184 2.73 -14.36 -9.91
C GLY A 184 3.05 -13.21 -8.95
N VAL A 185 2.34 -12.07 -9.06
CA VAL A 185 2.41 -10.99 -8.08
C VAL A 185 1.85 -11.42 -6.74
N ASP A 186 2.29 -10.81 -5.65
CA ASP A 186 1.89 -11.18 -4.30
C ASP A 186 0.68 -10.38 -3.79
N PHE A 187 0.45 -9.18 -4.34
CA PHE A 187 -0.65 -8.27 -4.02
C PHE A 187 -1.10 -7.51 -5.26
N ILE A 188 -2.38 -7.13 -5.29
CA ILE A 188 -2.94 -6.22 -6.30
C ILE A 188 -3.57 -5.03 -5.58
N ALA A 189 -3.16 -3.80 -5.92
CA ALA A 189 -3.77 -2.57 -5.43
C ALA A 189 -4.77 -2.04 -6.47
N LEU A 190 -5.96 -1.71 -5.98
CA LEU A 190 -7.08 -1.19 -6.79
C LEU A 190 -7.16 0.32 -6.59
N SER A 191 -7.00 1.08 -7.68
CA SER A 191 -7.13 2.53 -7.69
C SER A 191 -8.61 2.95 -7.76
N TYR A 192 -8.91 4.14 -7.25
CA TYR A 192 -10.22 4.78 -7.31
C TYR A 192 -11.38 3.95 -6.76
N VAL A 193 -11.13 3.12 -5.75
CA VAL A 193 -12.18 2.36 -5.04
C VAL A 193 -13.13 3.34 -4.35
N ARG A 194 -14.45 3.14 -4.53
CA ARG A 194 -15.52 3.97 -3.95
C ARG A 194 -16.42 3.17 -3.00
N SER A 195 -16.52 1.85 -3.24
CA SER A 195 -17.41 0.96 -2.49
C SER A 195 -16.87 -0.46 -2.39
N ALA A 196 -17.50 -1.30 -1.58
CA ALA A 196 -17.23 -2.73 -1.53
C ALA A 196 -17.45 -3.41 -2.89
N ALA A 197 -18.40 -2.92 -3.71
CA ALA A 197 -18.71 -3.51 -5.00
C ALA A 197 -17.51 -3.50 -5.95
N ASP A 198 -16.71 -2.43 -5.94
CA ASP A 198 -15.50 -2.31 -6.76
C ASP A 198 -14.46 -3.38 -6.39
N VAL A 199 -14.27 -3.62 -5.09
CA VAL A 199 -13.36 -4.67 -4.60
C VAL A 199 -13.88 -6.07 -4.94
N LEU A 200 -15.19 -6.28 -4.79
CA LEU A 200 -15.83 -7.57 -5.09
C LEU A 200 -15.83 -7.88 -6.59
N GLU A 201 -15.84 -6.87 -7.47
CA GLU A 201 -15.66 -7.08 -8.92
C GLU A 201 -14.28 -7.66 -9.22
N ALA A 202 -13.22 -7.07 -8.66
CA ALA A 202 -11.87 -7.58 -8.82
C ALA A 202 -11.72 -8.98 -8.20
N ARG A 203 -12.35 -9.24 -7.05
CA ARG A 203 -12.34 -10.57 -6.40
C ARG A 203 -12.97 -11.63 -7.30
N ARG A 204 -14.15 -11.36 -7.87
CA ARG A 204 -14.80 -12.28 -8.80
C ARG A 204 -13.93 -12.60 -10.02
N LEU A 205 -13.19 -11.60 -10.53
CA LEU A 205 -12.25 -11.85 -11.63
C LEU A 205 -11.11 -12.78 -11.20
N LEU A 206 -10.53 -12.57 -10.01
CA LEU A 206 -9.50 -13.48 -9.45
C LEU A 206 -10.04 -14.90 -9.24
N ASP A 207 -11.27 -15.03 -8.74
CA ASP A 207 -11.93 -16.33 -8.54
C ASP A 207 -12.09 -17.08 -9.86
N THR A 208 -12.48 -16.39 -10.97
CA THR A 208 -12.56 -16.99 -12.30
C THR A 208 -11.21 -17.45 -12.85
N LEU A 209 -10.11 -16.84 -12.39
CA LEU A 209 -8.74 -17.20 -12.74
C LEU A 209 -8.14 -18.25 -11.79
N GLY A 210 -8.89 -18.68 -10.77
CA GLY A 210 -8.40 -19.61 -9.73
C GLY A 210 -7.27 -19.03 -8.88
N ALA A 211 -7.19 -17.70 -8.76
CA ALA A 211 -6.09 -17.00 -8.09
C ALA A 211 -6.53 -16.44 -6.73
N ASP A 212 -5.77 -16.76 -5.67
CA ASP A 212 -5.98 -16.24 -4.32
C ASP A 212 -4.95 -15.14 -4.02
N ILE A 213 -5.03 -14.01 -4.74
CA ILE A 213 -4.15 -12.86 -4.53
C ILE A 213 -4.86 -11.82 -3.67
N PRO A 214 -4.23 -11.35 -2.55
CA PRO A 214 -4.79 -10.30 -1.71
C PRO A 214 -4.98 -8.97 -2.44
N LEU A 215 -6.14 -8.35 -2.22
CA LEU A 215 -6.52 -7.06 -2.78
C LEU A 215 -6.30 -5.93 -1.76
N ILE A 216 -5.57 -4.89 -2.17
CA ILE A 216 -5.34 -3.67 -1.40
C ILE A 216 -6.20 -2.56 -2.00
N ALA A 217 -7.21 -2.10 -1.26
CA ALA A 217 -8.05 -0.99 -1.72
C ALA A 217 -7.35 0.34 -1.44
N LYS A 218 -7.22 1.19 -2.48
CA LYS A 218 -6.63 2.53 -2.34
C LYS A 218 -7.72 3.53 -1.96
N VAL A 219 -7.51 4.21 -0.83
CA VAL A 219 -8.37 5.29 -0.33
C VAL A 219 -7.88 6.59 -0.97
N GLU A 220 -8.53 6.98 -2.06
CA GLU A 220 -8.18 8.11 -2.93
C GLU A 220 -9.35 9.07 -3.12
N LYS A 221 -10.59 8.60 -2.95
CA LYS A 221 -11.83 9.31 -3.21
C LYS A 221 -12.58 9.60 -1.90
N HIS A 222 -13.40 10.65 -1.89
CA HIS A 222 -14.24 10.97 -0.75
C HIS A 222 -15.22 9.83 -0.41
N GLU A 223 -15.80 9.16 -1.43
CA GLU A 223 -16.68 8.00 -1.25
C GLU A 223 -15.97 6.85 -0.52
N ALA A 224 -14.66 6.64 -0.80
CA ALA A 224 -13.90 5.60 -0.10
C ALA A 224 -13.77 5.88 1.40
N VAL A 225 -13.74 7.15 1.80
CA VAL A 225 -13.71 7.56 3.21
C VAL A 225 -15.07 7.33 3.86
N GLU A 226 -16.15 7.67 3.18
CA GLU A 226 -17.53 7.46 3.64
C GLU A 226 -17.86 5.97 3.79
N ASN A 227 -17.45 5.17 2.81
CA ASN A 227 -17.71 3.73 2.71
C ASN A 227 -16.58 2.87 3.30
N LEU A 228 -15.69 3.45 4.12
CA LEU A 228 -14.47 2.79 4.61
C LEU A 228 -14.75 1.43 5.27
N GLY A 229 -15.84 1.30 6.02
CA GLY A 229 -16.18 0.07 6.74
C GLY A 229 -16.47 -1.11 5.80
N GLU A 230 -17.29 -0.89 4.77
CA GLU A 230 -17.65 -1.92 3.81
C GLU A 230 -16.49 -2.27 2.86
N ILE A 231 -15.70 -1.26 2.44
CA ILE A 231 -14.48 -1.48 1.64
C ILE A 231 -13.50 -2.32 2.43
N LEU A 232 -13.27 -1.97 3.72
CA LEU A 232 -12.38 -2.72 4.59
C LEU A 232 -12.87 -4.17 4.82
N ALA A 233 -14.17 -4.41 4.84
CA ALA A 233 -14.71 -5.77 4.95
C ALA A 233 -14.37 -6.60 3.69
N ALA A 234 -14.46 -6.02 2.50
CA ALA A 234 -14.24 -6.69 1.21
C ALA A 234 -12.75 -6.83 0.83
N ALA A 235 -11.90 -5.84 1.16
CA ALA A 235 -10.48 -5.81 0.83
C ALA A 235 -9.62 -6.61 1.84
N ASP A 236 -8.42 -7.02 1.43
CA ASP A 236 -7.44 -7.69 2.31
C ASP A 236 -6.47 -6.71 2.99
N GLY A 237 -6.41 -5.47 2.53
CA GLY A 237 -5.64 -4.38 3.10
C GLY A 237 -6.04 -3.04 2.50
N LEU A 238 -5.48 -1.96 3.04
CA LEU A 238 -5.75 -0.60 2.58
C LEU A 238 -4.45 0.13 2.20
N MET A 239 -4.57 1.11 1.30
CA MET A 239 -3.52 2.09 1.03
C MET A 239 -4.09 3.50 1.14
N VAL A 240 -3.50 4.33 1.99
CA VAL A 240 -3.79 5.77 2.05
C VAL A 240 -2.97 6.46 0.96
N ALA A 241 -3.59 6.76 -0.17
CA ALA A 241 -2.95 7.40 -1.32
C ALA A 241 -3.16 8.93 -1.23
N ARG A 242 -2.33 9.59 -0.42
CA ARG A 242 -2.52 10.97 0.03
C ARG A 242 -2.48 11.99 -1.09
N GLY A 243 -1.78 11.70 -2.19
CA GLY A 243 -1.72 12.57 -3.36
C GLY A 243 -3.09 12.79 -3.99
N ASP A 244 -3.73 11.70 -4.40
CA ASP A 244 -5.06 11.75 -5.01
C ASP A 244 -6.14 12.14 -3.98
N LEU A 245 -6.04 11.65 -2.74
CA LEU A 245 -6.97 12.01 -1.66
C LEU A 245 -6.98 13.53 -1.36
N GLY A 246 -5.81 14.19 -1.45
CA GLY A 246 -5.68 15.64 -1.26
C GLY A 246 -6.20 16.46 -2.43
N LEU A 247 -6.50 15.84 -3.58
CA LEU A 247 -7.21 16.46 -4.70
C LEU A 247 -8.73 16.33 -4.58
N GLU A 248 -9.20 15.36 -3.80
CA GLU A 248 -10.61 15.07 -3.59
C GLU A 248 -11.20 15.74 -2.33
N LEU A 249 -10.36 16.01 -1.35
CA LEU A 249 -10.77 16.56 -0.04
C LEU A 249 -9.85 17.71 0.37
N PRO A 250 -10.31 18.62 1.25
CA PRO A 250 -9.47 19.67 1.81
C PRO A 250 -8.20 19.10 2.45
N LEU A 251 -7.04 19.68 2.13
CA LEU A 251 -5.72 19.18 2.52
C LEU A 251 -5.57 18.99 4.03
N GLU A 252 -6.15 19.88 4.84
CA GLU A 252 -6.15 19.82 6.29
C GLU A 252 -6.90 18.61 6.85
N ARG A 253 -7.76 17.96 6.07
CA ARG A 253 -8.47 16.73 6.46
C ARG A 253 -7.65 15.46 6.22
N VAL A 254 -6.69 15.49 5.29
CA VAL A 254 -5.91 14.32 4.90
C VAL A 254 -5.20 13.64 6.09
N PRO A 255 -4.52 14.37 7.01
CA PRO A 255 -3.89 13.75 8.17
C PRO A 255 -4.89 13.08 9.13
N ILE A 256 -6.09 13.63 9.27
CA ILE A 256 -7.15 13.08 10.11
C ILE A 256 -7.66 11.76 9.51
N ILE A 257 -7.91 11.77 8.20
CA ILE A 257 -8.37 10.59 7.45
C ILE A 257 -7.30 9.49 7.46
N GLN A 258 -6.02 9.83 7.30
CA GLN A 258 -4.91 8.88 7.44
C GLN A 258 -4.99 8.14 8.78
N LYS A 259 -5.14 8.84 9.90
CA LYS A 259 -5.28 8.24 11.23
C LYS A 259 -6.51 7.33 11.33
N GLN A 260 -7.63 7.75 10.78
CA GLN A 260 -8.88 6.97 10.77
C GLN A 260 -8.73 5.67 9.97
N VAL A 261 -8.15 5.74 8.77
CA VAL A 261 -7.92 4.57 7.91
C VAL A 261 -6.95 3.59 8.55
N ILE A 262 -5.81 4.09 9.07
CA ILE A 262 -4.82 3.26 9.75
C ILE A 262 -5.44 2.58 10.99
N ALA A 263 -6.17 3.33 11.82
CA ALA A 263 -6.82 2.77 12.99
C ALA A 263 -7.89 1.72 12.63
N ALA A 264 -8.66 1.93 11.55
CA ALA A 264 -9.67 0.97 11.08
C ALA A 264 -9.02 -0.32 10.58
N ALA A 265 -7.98 -0.23 9.74
CA ALA A 265 -7.23 -1.37 9.21
C ALA A 265 -6.59 -2.19 10.36
N ASN A 266 -5.95 -1.52 11.30
CA ASN A 266 -5.35 -2.16 12.48
C ASN A 266 -6.40 -2.90 13.32
N ARG A 267 -7.58 -2.31 13.56
CA ARG A 267 -8.68 -2.99 14.27
C ARG A 267 -9.14 -4.24 13.52
N ALA A 268 -9.15 -4.19 12.21
CA ALA A 268 -9.53 -5.33 11.38
C ALA A 268 -8.43 -6.40 11.25
N GLY A 269 -7.19 -6.12 11.69
CA GLY A 269 -6.04 -7.01 11.52
C GLY A 269 -5.59 -7.10 10.05
N LYS A 270 -5.84 -6.05 9.26
CA LYS A 270 -5.50 -5.96 7.84
C LYS A 270 -4.34 -4.97 7.65
N PRO A 271 -3.38 -5.26 6.76
CA PRO A 271 -2.25 -4.36 6.52
C PRO A 271 -2.70 -3.03 5.95
N VAL A 272 -2.01 -1.97 6.33
CA VAL A 272 -2.23 -0.62 5.80
C VAL A 272 -0.91 0.00 5.34
N ILE A 273 -0.95 0.62 4.17
CA ILE A 273 0.17 1.28 3.52
C ILE A 273 -0.07 2.78 3.54
N THR A 274 0.90 3.57 4.01
CA THR A 274 0.89 5.03 3.83
C THR A 274 1.74 5.38 2.63
N ALA A 275 1.13 6.05 1.65
CA ALA A 275 1.70 6.26 0.33
C ALA A 275 1.71 7.73 -0.08
N THR A 276 2.53 8.04 -1.07
CA THR A 276 2.74 9.32 -1.76
C THR A 276 3.37 10.42 -0.91
N GLN A 277 4.32 11.13 -1.52
CA GLN A 277 4.99 12.30 -0.92
C GLN A 277 5.66 12.04 0.44
N MET A 278 6.17 10.82 0.67
CA MET A 278 6.83 10.48 1.92
C MET A 278 8.18 11.18 2.08
N LEU A 279 9.00 11.17 1.03
CA LEU A 279 10.29 11.84 0.94
C LEU A 279 10.45 12.53 -0.43
N LEU A 280 9.40 13.20 -0.92
CA LEU A 280 9.31 13.73 -2.29
C LEU A 280 10.49 14.65 -2.64
N SER A 281 11.00 15.45 -1.69
CA SER A 281 12.17 16.29 -1.93
C SER A 281 13.42 15.50 -2.34
N MET A 282 13.47 14.20 -2.01
CA MET A 282 14.58 13.31 -2.41
C MET A 282 14.53 12.86 -3.87
N VAL A 283 13.51 13.25 -4.62
CA VAL A 283 13.56 13.14 -6.10
C VAL A 283 14.76 13.92 -6.63
N ASP A 284 14.98 15.11 -6.11
CA ASP A 284 16.06 16.02 -6.56
C ASP A 284 17.18 16.24 -5.54
N HIS A 285 16.95 15.96 -4.26
CA HIS A 285 17.89 16.22 -3.17
C HIS A 285 18.35 14.93 -2.48
N SER A 286 19.60 14.87 -2.06
CA SER A 286 20.18 13.71 -1.36
C SER A 286 19.71 13.55 0.09
N ARG A 287 18.93 14.51 0.61
CA ARG A 287 18.41 14.53 1.99
C ARG A 287 16.96 15.00 2.00
N PRO A 288 16.10 14.39 2.83
CA PRO A 288 14.73 14.82 2.97
C PRO A 288 14.62 16.13 3.76
N SER A 289 13.51 16.83 3.61
CA SER A 289 13.14 17.95 4.45
C SER A 289 12.79 17.49 5.87
N ARG A 290 12.81 18.43 6.83
CA ARG A 290 12.40 18.12 8.22
C ARG A 290 10.91 17.77 8.30
N ALA A 291 10.08 18.38 7.47
CA ALA A 291 8.65 18.11 7.42
C ALA A 291 8.37 16.67 6.98
N GLU A 292 9.06 16.17 5.95
CA GLU A 292 8.94 14.80 5.47
C GLU A 292 9.39 13.78 6.51
N VAL A 293 10.49 14.03 7.22
CA VAL A 293 10.93 13.18 8.34
C VAL A 293 9.86 13.10 9.42
N THR A 294 9.21 14.22 9.75
CA THR A 294 8.12 14.27 10.73
C THR A 294 6.88 13.54 10.22
N ASP A 295 6.58 13.65 8.94
CA ASP A 295 5.44 12.96 8.30
C ASP A 295 5.61 11.44 8.33
N VAL A 296 6.79 10.93 7.95
CA VAL A 296 7.12 9.50 8.10
C VAL A 296 6.99 9.04 9.55
N ALA A 297 7.52 9.84 10.50
CA ALA A 297 7.43 9.54 11.92
C ALA A 297 5.96 9.44 12.39
N ASN A 298 5.10 10.38 11.98
CA ASN A 298 3.68 10.35 12.30
C ASN A 298 2.98 9.10 11.74
N ALA A 299 3.22 8.74 10.48
CA ALA A 299 2.64 7.55 9.88
C ALA A 299 3.00 6.27 10.66
N ILE A 300 4.25 6.16 11.12
CA ILE A 300 4.72 5.03 11.94
C ILE A 300 4.03 5.03 13.31
N LEU A 301 3.94 6.17 13.98
CA LEU A 301 3.29 6.31 15.29
C LEU A 301 1.76 6.11 15.19
N ASP A 302 1.15 6.45 14.06
CA ASP A 302 -0.26 6.13 13.78
C ASP A 302 -0.49 4.62 13.64
N GLY A 303 0.56 3.84 13.41
CA GLY A 303 0.53 2.39 13.32
C GLY A 303 0.43 1.84 11.89
N THR A 304 0.96 2.54 10.87
CA THR A 304 1.05 1.99 9.52
C THR A 304 1.88 0.70 9.48
N ASP A 305 1.54 -0.24 8.61
CA ASP A 305 2.34 -1.45 8.39
C ASP A 305 3.52 -1.17 7.47
N ALA A 306 3.30 -0.33 6.46
CA ALA A 306 4.33 0.02 5.49
C ALA A 306 4.26 1.49 5.08
N VAL A 307 5.42 2.02 4.68
CA VAL A 307 5.56 3.32 4.02
C VAL A 307 6.06 3.10 2.59
N MET A 308 5.53 3.87 1.64
CA MET A 308 5.79 3.66 0.22
C MET A 308 6.48 4.86 -0.42
N LEU A 309 7.57 4.61 -1.13
CA LEU A 309 8.23 5.54 -2.03
C LEU A 309 7.69 5.37 -3.45
N SER A 310 7.36 6.47 -4.11
CA SER A 310 6.83 6.55 -5.47
C SER A 310 7.89 7.06 -6.44
N GLU A 311 7.86 8.36 -6.74
CA GLU A 311 8.82 9.00 -7.65
C GLU A 311 10.24 8.97 -7.09
N GLU A 312 10.41 9.02 -5.78
CA GLU A 312 11.69 9.01 -5.08
C GLU A 312 12.56 7.82 -5.50
N THR A 313 11.94 6.67 -5.76
CA THR A 313 12.66 5.47 -6.22
C THR A 313 12.47 5.20 -7.71
N ALA A 314 11.34 5.62 -8.31
CA ALA A 314 11.05 5.32 -9.71
C ALA A 314 11.82 6.22 -10.69
N ALA A 315 11.96 7.51 -10.39
CA ALA A 315 12.51 8.55 -11.28
C ALA A 315 13.53 9.47 -10.58
N GLY A 316 13.61 9.45 -9.25
CA GLY A 316 14.48 10.32 -8.47
C GLY A 316 15.97 10.08 -8.68
N LYS A 317 16.76 11.07 -8.36
CA LYS A 317 18.24 11.03 -8.47
C LYS A 317 18.89 10.21 -7.36
N PHE A 318 18.19 9.94 -6.26
CA PHE A 318 18.73 9.33 -5.04
C PHE A 318 17.90 8.14 -4.52
N PRO A 319 17.56 7.13 -5.36
CA PRO A 319 16.62 6.08 -4.99
C PRO A 319 17.09 5.22 -3.81
N VAL A 320 18.36 4.86 -3.76
CA VAL A 320 18.93 4.03 -2.68
C VAL A 320 18.99 4.80 -1.36
N GLU A 321 19.37 6.08 -1.41
CA GLU A 321 19.43 6.97 -0.26
C GLU A 321 18.03 7.20 0.33
N ALA A 322 16.99 7.32 -0.50
CA ALA A 322 15.61 7.45 -0.06
C ALA A 322 15.17 6.23 0.78
N VAL A 323 15.48 5.01 0.33
CA VAL A 323 15.23 3.79 1.11
C VAL A 323 16.02 3.78 2.41
N ARG A 324 17.30 4.15 2.38
CA ARG A 324 18.15 4.24 3.57
C ARG A 324 17.64 5.27 4.58
N TYR A 325 17.08 6.40 4.11
CA TYR A 325 16.46 7.40 4.99
C TYR A 325 15.20 6.85 5.65
N LEU A 326 14.32 6.18 4.89
CA LEU A 326 13.15 5.54 5.49
C LEU A 326 13.56 4.49 6.54
N ASP A 327 14.56 3.65 6.26
CA ASP A 327 15.04 2.64 7.22
C ASP A 327 15.55 3.30 8.51
N ARG A 328 16.35 4.37 8.40
CA ARG A 328 16.86 5.09 9.57
C ARG A 328 15.77 5.79 10.38
N ILE A 329 14.84 6.47 9.69
CA ILE A 329 13.71 7.14 10.37
C ILE A 329 12.87 6.09 11.08
N SER A 330 12.51 4.99 10.39
CA SER A 330 11.69 3.93 10.98
C SER A 330 12.34 3.35 12.25
N ARG A 331 13.62 2.99 12.20
CA ARG A 331 14.33 2.46 13.38
C ARG A 331 14.39 3.45 14.54
N ALA A 332 14.61 4.73 14.24
CA ALA A 332 14.67 5.77 15.27
C ALA A 332 13.31 5.94 15.97
N ILE A 333 12.23 5.95 15.20
CA ILE A 333 10.88 6.12 15.75
C ILE A 333 10.38 4.86 16.45
N GLU A 334 10.65 3.69 15.92
CA GLU A 334 10.25 2.40 16.52
C GLU A 334 10.88 2.18 17.90
N ALA A 335 12.05 2.73 18.17
CA ALA A 335 12.66 2.70 19.49
C ALA A 335 11.84 3.46 20.56
N HIS A 336 10.97 4.38 20.13
CA HIS A 336 10.08 5.18 20.98
C HIS A 336 8.60 4.83 20.80
N PHE A 337 8.29 3.76 20.06
CA PHE A 337 6.90 3.35 19.84
C PHE A 337 6.23 2.96 21.16
N PRO A 338 5.02 3.45 21.45
CA PRO A 338 4.35 3.23 22.73
C PRO A 338 3.69 1.84 22.82
N HIS A 339 4.48 0.76 22.81
CA HIS A 339 3.97 -0.62 22.77
C HIS A 339 2.97 -0.97 23.85
N ALA A 340 3.25 -0.61 25.12
CA ALA A 340 2.37 -0.95 26.24
C ALA A 340 1.04 -0.15 26.23
N PRO A 341 1.01 1.17 26.00
CA PRO A 341 -0.24 1.90 25.74
C PRO A 341 -1.01 1.36 24.56
N TRP A 342 -0.36 1.08 23.44
CA TRP A 342 -0.98 0.51 22.23
C TRP A 342 -1.69 -0.81 22.52
N LEU A 343 -1.01 -1.73 23.20
CA LEU A 343 -1.57 -3.04 23.56
C LEU A 343 -2.79 -2.91 24.47
N ARG A 344 -2.76 -1.99 25.47
CA ARG A 344 -3.90 -1.74 26.37
C ARG A 344 -5.11 -1.16 25.64
N GLU A 345 -4.90 -0.21 24.73
CA GLU A 345 -6.00 0.37 23.94
C GLU A 345 -6.66 -0.69 23.06
N ARG A 346 -5.88 -1.56 22.42
CA ARG A 346 -6.38 -2.61 21.54
C ARG A 346 -7.11 -3.73 22.29
N ALA A 347 -6.79 -3.97 23.54
CA ALA A 347 -7.54 -4.91 24.39
C ALA A 347 -9.01 -4.54 24.53
N GLN A 348 -9.35 -3.25 24.57
CA GLN A 348 -10.72 -2.75 24.74
C GLN A 348 -11.58 -2.96 23.47
N VAL A 349 -10.95 -3.12 22.31
CA VAL A 349 -11.60 -3.20 20.99
C VAL A 349 -11.45 -4.59 20.37
N SER A 350 -10.95 -5.57 21.15
CA SER A 350 -10.72 -6.94 20.74
C SER A 350 -12.02 -7.61 20.30
N ARG A 351 -11.96 -8.36 19.20
CA ARG A 351 -13.06 -9.23 18.79
C ARG A 351 -13.23 -10.34 19.84
N ARG A 352 -14.47 -10.78 20.07
CA ARG A 352 -14.75 -11.86 21.02
C ARG A 352 -14.65 -13.24 20.34
N ASP A 353 -13.63 -13.45 19.52
CA ASP A 353 -13.33 -14.75 18.91
C ASP A 353 -12.04 -15.36 19.48
N ILE A 354 -11.90 -16.67 19.32
CA ILE A 354 -10.79 -17.43 19.89
C ILE A 354 -9.45 -16.95 19.36
N SER A 355 -9.35 -16.75 18.03
CA SER A 355 -8.09 -16.36 17.37
C SER A 355 -7.61 -14.99 17.83
N ASP A 356 -8.55 -14.08 18.09
CA ASP A 356 -8.27 -12.76 18.62
C ASP A 356 -7.77 -12.81 20.07
N ALA A 357 -8.49 -13.58 20.91
CA ALA A 357 -8.12 -13.77 22.32
C ALA A 357 -6.72 -14.38 22.46
N ILE A 358 -6.40 -15.42 21.68
CA ILE A 358 -5.09 -16.06 21.68
C ILE A 358 -4.01 -15.10 21.18
N SER A 359 -4.26 -14.34 20.12
CA SER A 359 -3.30 -13.37 19.57
C SER A 359 -2.98 -12.24 20.54
N TYR A 360 -4.02 -11.74 21.25
CA TYR A 360 -3.85 -10.78 22.34
C TYR A 360 -3.06 -11.38 23.51
N ALA A 361 -3.42 -12.57 23.96
CA ALA A 361 -2.74 -13.26 25.05
C ALA A 361 -1.26 -13.52 24.71
N ALA A 362 -0.95 -13.85 23.44
CA ALA A 362 0.42 -14.03 22.97
C ALA A 362 1.24 -12.73 23.12
N ALA A 363 0.67 -11.58 22.75
CA ALA A 363 1.35 -10.29 22.87
C ALA A 363 1.55 -9.88 24.36
N VAL A 364 0.54 -10.10 25.21
CA VAL A 364 0.64 -9.84 26.67
C VAL A 364 1.66 -10.77 27.32
N MET A 365 1.61 -12.06 27.01
CA MET A 365 2.55 -13.06 27.55
C MET A 365 3.99 -12.73 27.15
N ALA A 366 4.20 -12.36 25.89
CA ALA A 366 5.54 -11.97 25.40
C ALA A 366 6.06 -10.73 26.14
N GLN A 367 5.20 -9.74 26.42
CA GLN A 367 5.57 -8.57 27.20
C GLN A 367 5.93 -8.93 28.65
N ASN A 368 5.09 -9.71 29.33
CA ASN A 368 5.28 -10.08 30.74
C ASN A 368 6.53 -10.95 30.96
N LEU A 369 6.82 -11.86 30.03
CA LEU A 369 7.99 -12.73 30.08
C LEU A 369 9.27 -12.06 29.57
N GLN A 370 9.16 -10.86 28.97
CA GLN A 370 10.24 -10.24 28.20
C GLN A 370 10.81 -11.21 27.16
N ALA A 371 9.89 -11.88 26.43
CA ALA A 371 10.24 -12.90 25.46
C ALA A 371 11.12 -12.33 24.34
N ALA A 372 12.13 -13.12 23.93
CA ALA A 372 13.02 -12.77 22.84
C ALA A 372 12.27 -12.68 21.49
N ALA A 373 11.25 -13.54 21.29
CA ALA A 373 10.40 -13.53 20.11
C ALA A 373 9.01 -14.16 20.41
N ILE A 374 8.05 -13.84 19.53
CA ILE A 374 6.82 -14.61 19.36
C ILE A 374 7.01 -15.46 18.10
N LEU A 375 6.98 -16.78 18.26
CA LEU A 375 7.08 -17.74 17.17
C LEU A 375 5.68 -18.14 16.72
N THR A 376 5.44 -18.19 15.43
CA THR A 376 4.18 -18.68 14.90
C THR A 376 4.38 -19.60 13.71
N SER A 377 3.71 -20.76 13.72
CA SER A 377 3.54 -21.59 12.53
C SER A 377 2.29 -21.15 11.80
N THR A 378 2.38 -20.90 10.49
CA THR A 378 1.25 -20.40 9.72
C THR A 378 1.34 -20.76 8.24
N ASP A 379 0.28 -21.36 7.70
CA ASP A 379 0.19 -21.67 6.27
C ASP A 379 -0.26 -20.47 5.44
N PHE A 380 -1.12 -19.61 5.99
CA PHE A 380 -1.76 -18.49 5.27
C PHE A 380 -1.40 -17.11 5.83
N GLY A 381 -0.52 -17.06 6.84
CA GLY A 381 -0.09 -15.80 7.45
C GLY A 381 -1.10 -15.17 8.42
N THR A 382 -2.27 -15.77 8.63
CA THR A 382 -3.35 -15.18 9.44
C THR A 382 -2.93 -14.96 10.88
N THR A 383 -2.34 -15.99 11.54
CA THR A 383 -1.87 -15.90 12.92
C THR A 383 -0.85 -14.76 13.09
N ALA A 384 0.14 -14.67 12.19
CA ALA A 384 1.15 -13.62 12.24
C ALA A 384 0.54 -12.21 12.10
N ARG A 385 -0.43 -12.02 11.19
CA ARG A 385 -1.14 -10.74 11.03
C ARG A 385 -1.98 -10.37 12.25
N LEU A 386 -2.69 -11.33 12.83
CA LEU A 386 -3.49 -11.09 14.04
C LEU A 386 -2.64 -10.68 15.24
N ILE A 387 -1.44 -11.24 15.41
CA ILE A 387 -0.51 -10.82 16.46
C ILE A 387 0.07 -9.44 16.15
N SER A 388 0.45 -9.20 14.88
CA SER A 388 1.07 -7.95 14.43
C SER A 388 0.23 -6.71 14.76
N ARG A 389 -1.10 -6.78 14.72
CA ARG A 389 -1.99 -5.65 15.03
C ARG A 389 -1.86 -5.14 16.48
N PHE A 390 -1.38 -5.97 17.38
CA PHE A 390 -1.10 -5.59 18.78
C PHE A 390 0.26 -4.91 18.95
N ARG A 391 1.06 -4.82 17.87
CA ARG A 391 2.38 -4.16 17.86
C ARG A 391 3.25 -4.61 19.04
N PRO A 392 3.48 -5.92 19.25
CA PRO A 392 4.29 -6.39 20.36
C PRO A 392 5.72 -5.86 20.27
N GLN A 393 6.36 -5.68 21.45
CA GLN A 393 7.77 -5.31 21.49
C GLN A 393 8.68 -6.44 21.00
N ALA A 394 8.30 -7.70 21.26
CA ALA A 394 8.99 -8.86 20.74
C ALA A 394 8.77 -9.00 19.22
N PRO A 395 9.79 -9.34 18.41
CA PRO A 395 9.63 -9.65 17.00
C PRO A 395 8.73 -10.86 16.81
N ILE A 396 7.98 -10.89 15.70
CA ILE A 396 7.12 -12.02 15.32
C ILE A 396 7.87 -12.83 14.25
N ILE A 397 8.31 -14.02 14.60
CA ILE A 397 8.98 -14.94 13.66
C ILE A 397 7.93 -15.90 13.13
N ALA A 398 7.56 -15.74 11.87
CA ALA A 398 6.52 -16.53 11.24
C ALA A 398 7.14 -17.62 10.36
N VAL A 399 6.95 -18.87 10.75
CA VAL A 399 7.46 -20.03 10.02
C VAL A 399 6.37 -20.60 9.14
N THR A 400 6.65 -20.76 7.84
CA THR A 400 5.67 -21.22 6.85
C THR A 400 6.31 -22.13 5.80
N PRO A 401 5.61 -23.20 5.32
CA PRO A 401 6.05 -23.99 4.20
C PRO A 401 5.72 -23.37 2.84
N ARG A 402 4.83 -22.35 2.81
CA ARG A 402 4.31 -21.79 1.57
C ARG A 402 5.10 -20.58 1.13
N ARG A 403 5.68 -20.62 -0.08
CA ARG A 403 6.46 -19.51 -0.64
C ARG A 403 5.65 -18.22 -0.82
N GLU A 404 4.38 -18.33 -1.19
CA GLU A 404 3.48 -17.17 -1.35
C GLU A 404 3.26 -16.49 0.01
N THR A 405 2.98 -17.24 1.05
CA THR A 405 2.81 -16.72 2.42
C THR A 405 4.10 -16.09 2.94
N TRP A 406 5.25 -16.74 2.69
CA TRP A 406 6.56 -16.21 3.05
C TRP A 406 6.80 -14.82 2.43
N ARG A 407 6.48 -14.64 1.14
CA ARG A 407 6.59 -13.34 0.48
C ARG A 407 5.54 -12.33 0.98
N ARG A 408 4.27 -12.74 1.09
CA ARG A 408 3.16 -11.87 1.51
C ARG A 408 3.35 -11.32 2.93
N LEU A 409 3.95 -12.07 3.82
CA LEU A 409 4.26 -11.61 5.17
C LEU A 409 5.32 -10.50 5.20
N ALA A 410 6.06 -10.27 4.12
CA ALA A 410 6.96 -9.12 3.98
C ALA A 410 6.24 -7.76 4.03
N LEU A 411 4.91 -7.71 3.85
CA LEU A 411 4.11 -6.48 4.03
C LEU A 411 3.58 -6.31 5.46
N THR A 412 3.75 -7.29 6.35
CA THR A 412 3.16 -7.27 7.69
C THR A 412 4.14 -6.68 8.71
N TRP A 413 3.71 -5.67 9.46
CA TRP A 413 4.53 -5.00 10.47
C TRP A 413 5.09 -5.97 11.50
N GLY A 414 6.38 -5.84 11.82
CA GLY A 414 7.05 -6.62 12.87
C GLY A 414 7.15 -8.12 12.63
N VAL A 415 6.70 -8.61 11.46
CA VAL A 415 6.79 -10.02 11.07
C VAL A 415 8.05 -10.26 10.26
N PHE A 416 8.77 -11.32 10.63
CA PHE A 416 9.98 -11.81 9.96
C PHE A 416 9.74 -13.26 9.55
N PRO A 417 9.34 -13.48 8.29
CA PRO A 417 8.96 -14.81 7.85
C PRO A 417 10.18 -15.68 7.52
N LEU A 418 10.12 -16.95 7.93
CA LEU A 418 11.08 -17.98 7.64
C LEU A 418 10.42 -19.13 6.88
N MET A 419 11.16 -19.74 5.96
CA MET A 419 10.72 -20.95 5.27
C MET A 419 11.01 -22.18 6.12
N ALA A 420 10.08 -23.14 6.14
CA ALA A 420 10.27 -24.47 6.70
C ALA A 420 9.65 -25.52 5.80
N ARG A 421 9.89 -26.80 6.09
CA ARG A 421 9.17 -27.92 5.50
C ARG A 421 7.73 -27.98 5.99
N ASP A 422 6.88 -28.68 5.26
CA ASP A 422 5.51 -28.98 5.71
C ASP A 422 5.53 -29.71 7.07
N LEU A 423 4.61 -29.31 7.93
CA LEU A 423 4.47 -29.84 9.29
C LEU A 423 3.13 -30.57 9.40
N THR A 424 3.18 -31.82 9.79
CA THR A 424 1.99 -32.67 9.92
C THR A 424 1.60 -32.94 11.37
N ASP A 425 2.49 -32.64 12.32
CA ASP A 425 2.33 -32.91 13.73
C ASP A 425 2.65 -31.68 14.60
N THR A 426 1.86 -31.46 15.64
CA THR A 426 1.96 -30.30 16.54
C THR A 426 3.25 -30.31 17.35
N ASP A 427 3.72 -31.48 17.79
CA ASP A 427 4.94 -31.56 18.59
C ASP A 427 6.18 -31.26 17.74
N GLN A 428 6.22 -31.77 16.49
CA GLN A 428 7.24 -31.39 15.51
C GLN A 428 7.21 -29.90 15.22
N MET A 429 6.02 -29.31 15.13
CA MET A 429 5.86 -27.85 14.88
C MET A 429 6.57 -27.03 15.94
N PHE A 430 6.43 -27.35 17.24
CA PHE A 430 7.12 -26.64 18.31
C PHE A 430 8.64 -26.70 18.19
N GLN A 431 9.18 -27.83 17.77
CA GLN A 431 10.61 -27.99 17.57
C GLN A 431 11.09 -27.20 16.35
N VAL A 432 10.42 -27.37 15.21
CA VAL A 432 10.82 -26.74 13.94
C VAL A 432 10.79 -25.22 14.02
N VAL A 433 9.77 -24.61 14.64
CA VAL A 433 9.73 -23.12 14.74
C VAL A 433 10.88 -22.58 15.59
N LYS A 434 11.31 -23.29 16.64
CA LYS A 434 12.48 -22.93 17.44
C LYS A 434 13.79 -23.13 16.66
N GLU A 435 13.94 -24.28 16.01
CA GLU A 435 15.14 -24.60 15.22
C GLU A 435 15.37 -23.62 14.07
N GLU A 436 14.32 -23.28 13.30
CA GLU A 436 14.45 -22.33 12.19
C GLU A 436 14.77 -20.91 12.71
N ALA A 437 14.20 -20.51 13.84
CA ALA A 437 14.51 -19.22 14.45
C ALA A 437 15.97 -19.18 15.01
N LEU A 438 16.46 -20.28 15.58
CA LEU A 438 17.87 -20.44 16.00
C LEU A 438 18.82 -20.38 14.80
N LYS A 439 18.57 -21.19 13.75
CA LYS A 439 19.38 -21.22 12.52
C LYS A 439 19.48 -19.84 11.87
N ALA A 440 18.38 -19.09 11.88
CA ALA A 440 18.32 -17.73 11.34
C ALA A 440 18.94 -16.66 12.26
N GLY A 441 19.43 -17.04 13.43
CA GLY A 441 20.09 -16.13 14.39
C GLY A 441 19.14 -15.19 15.14
N TRP A 442 17.84 -15.50 15.16
CA TRP A 442 16.86 -14.74 15.93
C TRP A 442 16.86 -15.06 17.42
N LEU A 443 17.28 -16.26 17.76
CA LEU A 443 17.26 -16.81 19.12
C LEU A 443 18.64 -17.38 19.49
N LYS A 444 18.85 -17.53 20.78
CA LYS A 444 19.98 -18.26 21.37
C LYS A 444 19.45 -19.20 22.45
N PRO A 445 20.20 -20.25 22.83
CA PRO A 445 19.83 -21.13 23.94
C PRO A 445 19.60 -20.34 25.23
N GLY A 446 18.51 -20.66 25.94
CA GLY A 446 18.07 -19.98 27.15
C GLY A 446 17.09 -18.81 26.91
N ASP A 447 16.84 -18.41 25.67
CA ASP A 447 15.84 -17.37 25.37
C ASP A 447 14.42 -17.87 25.68
N LYS A 448 13.61 -17.02 26.32
CA LYS A 448 12.18 -17.25 26.51
C LYS A 448 11.44 -16.88 25.22
N VAL A 449 10.52 -17.72 24.81
CA VAL A 449 9.69 -17.53 23.62
C VAL A 449 8.22 -17.79 23.92
N VAL A 450 7.36 -17.14 23.16
CA VAL A 450 5.92 -17.44 23.11
C VAL A 450 5.63 -18.07 21.76
N ILE A 451 5.00 -19.23 21.74
CA ILE A 451 4.70 -19.99 20.52
C ILE A 451 3.19 -20.02 20.34
N THR A 452 2.71 -19.75 19.14
CA THR A 452 1.29 -19.77 18.79
C THR A 452 1.07 -20.41 17.42
N ALA A 453 -0.04 -21.12 17.29
CA ALA A 453 -0.43 -21.80 16.07
C ALA A 453 -1.94 -21.98 15.97
N GLY A 454 -2.40 -22.40 14.81
CA GLY A 454 -3.73 -22.95 14.61
C GLY A 454 -3.68 -24.47 14.59
N THR A 455 -4.58 -25.12 15.33
CA THR A 455 -4.75 -26.59 15.28
C THR A 455 -6.20 -26.94 14.97
N PRO A 456 -6.49 -27.91 14.09
CA PRO A 456 -5.53 -28.70 13.28
C PRO A 456 -4.72 -27.83 12.32
N LEU A 457 -3.47 -28.27 12.03
CA LEU A 457 -2.61 -27.61 11.08
C LEU A 457 -3.24 -27.58 9.68
N GLY A 458 -2.96 -26.57 8.87
CA GLY A 458 -3.46 -26.43 7.50
C GLY A 458 -4.86 -25.81 7.36
N GLN A 459 -5.54 -25.43 8.44
CA GLN A 459 -6.84 -24.76 8.40
C GLN A 459 -6.70 -23.23 8.56
N ARG A 460 -7.39 -22.47 7.71
CA ARG A 460 -7.40 -20.99 7.81
C ARG A 460 -8.15 -20.51 9.06
N GLY A 461 -7.58 -19.54 9.78
CA GLY A 461 -8.28 -18.81 10.83
C GLY A 461 -8.43 -19.55 12.17
N THR A 462 -7.71 -20.63 12.38
CA THR A 462 -7.80 -21.48 13.57
C THR A 462 -6.71 -21.20 14.61
N THR A 463 -6.31 -19.93 14.82
CA THR A 463 -5.34 -19.61 15.89
C THR A 463 -5.97 -19.88 17.26
N ASN A 464 -5.65 -21.03 17.86
CA ASN A 464 -6.27 -21.54 19.09
C ASN A 464 -5.27 -22.14 20.09
N LEU A 465 -3.96 -22.08 19.80
CA LEU A 465 -2.91 -22.63 20.63
C LEU A 465 -1.92 -21.53 21.05
N LEU A 466 -1.57 -21.54 22.34
CA LEU A 466 -0.57 -20.65 22.94
C LEU A 466 0.29 -21.44 23.92
N LYS A 467 1.63 -21.32 23.80
CA LYS A 467 2.60 -21.96 24.69
C LYS A 467 3.75 -20.99 25.01
N ALA A 468 4.17 -20.92 26.25
CA ALA A 468 5.47 -20.34 26.62
C ALA A 468 6.51 -21.45 26.72
N ASP A 469 7.73 -21.15 26.27
CA ASP A 469 8.82 -22.14 26.27
C ASP A 469 10.19 -21.43 26.43
N VAL A 470 11.21 -22.22 26.68
CA VAL A 470 12.62 -21.82 26.64
C VAL A 470 13.31 -22.58 25.51
N VAL A 471 14.20 -21.88 24.79
CA VAL A 471 14.95 -22.44 23.65
C VAL A 471 16.18 -23.21 24.12
#